data_c2d54327e477ea0a687592d0df144113
#
_entry.id   c2d54327e477ea0a687592d0df144113
#
_cell.length_a   1.000
_cell.length_b   1.000
_cell.length_c   1.000
_cell.angle_alpha   90.00
_cell.angle_beta   90.00
_cell.angle_gamma   90.00
#
_symmetry.space_group_name_H-M   'P 1'
#
loop_
_entity.id
_entity.type
_entity.pdbx_description
1 polymer ?
#
loop_
_entity_poly.entity_id
_entity_poly.type
_entity_poly.pdbx_seq_one_letter_code
_entity_poly.pdbx_strand_id
1 'polypeptide(L)'
;MGSSGNEILDMYIYETNTLLEQLETIVLEAEKADTFSQDDVNEIFRIMHTIKGSSAMMEYDSLATVSHRIEDLFFIIRENTMSVVSVEHRPRLFDLMFQSIDYFRSEMEKVEAGQPLDKNIDTFLENVNSLISKIKGEAPSELSLIHI
;
A
#
# COMPACT_ATOMS: atom_id res chain seq x y z
N MET A 1 17.10 24.19 -16.20
CA MET A 1 17.51 24.68 -14.99
C MET A 1 16.51 24.34 -13.89
N GLY A 2 16.84 23.54 -13.02
CA GLY A 2 15.95 23.14 -11.96
C GLY A 2 16.04 24.06 -10.76
N SER A 3 14.90 24.44 -10.22
CA SER A 3 14.88 25.01 -8.89
C SER A 3 15.00 23.84 -7.90
N SER A 4 15.23 24.14 -6.64
CA SER A 4 15.24 23.11 -5.59
C SER A 4 13.94 22.34 -5.57
N GLY A 5 12.80 23.01 -5.85
CA GLY A 5 11.51 22.35 -5.89
C GLY A 5 11.39 21.32 -6.99
N ASN A 6 11.96 21.61 -8.17
CA ASN A 6 11.98 20.66 -9.28
C ASN A 6 12.87 19.46 -8.97
N GLU A 7 14.00 19.68 -8.33
CA GLU A 7 14.89 18.59 -7.95
C GLU A 7 14.25 17.69 -6.92
N ILE A 8 13.55 18.26 -5.94
CA ILE A 8 12.85 17.49 -4.91
C ILE A 8 11.73 16.68 -5.56
N LEU A 9 10.97 17.29 -6.46
CA LEU A 9 9.90 16.61 -7.18
C LEU A 9 10.46 15.46 -8.01
N ASP A 10 11.54 15.69 -8.73
CA ASP A 10 12.15 14.64 -9.55
C ASP A 10 12.65 13.48 -8.70
N MET A 11 13.21 13.75 -7.54
CA MET A 11 13.65 12.71 -6.61
C MET A 11 12.46 11.92 -6.08
N TYR A 12 11.37 12.61 -5.73
CA TYR A 12 10.16 11.96 -5.25
C TYR A 12 9.61 11.01 -6.32
N ILE A 13 9.52 11.49 -7.56
CA ILE A 13 9.01 10.69 -8.69
C ILE A 13 9.89 9.46 -8.89
N TYR A 14 11.19 9.64 -8.93
CA TYR A 14 12.13 8.54 -9.17
C TYR A 14 12.04 7.50 -8.05
N GLU A 15 12.09 7.95 -6.80
CA GLU A 15 12.05 7.06 -5.65
C GLU A 15 10.72 6.30 -5.60
N THR A 16 9.61 7.00 -5.79
CA THR A 16 8.30 6.38 -5.72
C THR A 16 8.13 5.33 -6.82
N ASN A 17 8.52 5.67 -8.05
CA ASN A 17 8.42 4.72 -9.16
C ASN A 17 9.30 3.50 -8.93
N THR A 18 10.48 3.68 -8.35
CA THR A 18 11.36 2.56 -8.03
C THR A 18 10.72 1.65 -6.99
N LEU A 19 10.11 2.22 -5.96
CA LEU A 19 9.43 1.45 -4.93
C LEU A 19 8.22 0.71 -5.51
N LEU A 20 7.50 1.33 -6.44
CA LEU A 20 6.36 0.67 -7.08
C LEU A 20 6.79 -0.52 -7.94
N GLU A 21 7.94 -0.43 -8.60
CA GLU A 21 8.49 -1.57 -9.34
C GLU A 21 8.82 -2.71 -8.40
N GLN A 22 9.44 -2.42 -7.26
CA GLN A 22 9.74 -3.43 -6.25
C GLN A 22 8.46 -4.05 -5.72
N LEU A 23 7.47 -3.23 -5.43
CA LEU A 23 6.19 -3.70 -4.93
C LEU A 23 5.53 -4.66 -5.93
N GLU A 24 5.51 -4.28 -7.19
CA GLU A 24 4.90 -5.12 -8.22
C GLU A 24 5.58 -6.47 -8.32
N THR A 25 6.90 -6.50 -8.29
CA THR A 25 7.66 -7.74 -8.32
C THR A 25 7.30 -8.64 -7.15
N ILE A 26 7.23 -8.06 -5.94
CA ILE A 26 6.88 -8.83 -4.74
C ILE A 26 5.47 -9.41 -4.87
N VAL A 27 4.50 -8.61 -5.29
CA VAL A 27 3.11 -9.06 -5.37
C VAL A 27 2.94 -10.14 -6.44
N LEU A 28 3.59 -9.97 -7.60
CA LEU A 28 3.50 -10.96 -8.67
C LEU A 28 4.07 -12.32 -8.23
N GLU A 29 5.23 -12.32 -7.56
CA GLU A 29 5.82 -13.56 -7.08
C GLU A 29 5.01 -14.18 -5.96
N ALA A 30 4.47 -13.35 -5.07
CA ALA A 30 3.66 -13.84 -3.97
C ALA A 30 2.35 -14.46 -4.47
N GLU A 31 1.76 -13.87 -5.51
CA GLU A 31 0.54 -14.43 -6.08
C GLU A 31 0.75 -15.84 -6.60
N LYS A 32 1.91 -16.10 -7.23
CA LYS A 32 2.24 -17.42 -7.71
C LYS A 32 2.36 -18.43 -6.57
N ALA A 33 2.85 -17.98 -5.43
CA ALA A 33 3.00 -18.82 -4.23
C ALA A 33 1.74 -18.87 -3.38
N ASP A 34 0.73 -18.08 -3.73
CA ASP A 34 -0.54 -17.93 -2.99
C ASP A 34 -0.32 -17.45 -1.54
N THR A 35 0.78 -16.79 -1.27
CA THR A 35 1.04 -16.22 0.06
C THR A 35 2.22 -15.25 -0.01
N PHE A 36 2.24 -14.30 0.92
CA PHE A 36 3.40 -13.45 1.13
C PHE A 36 4.29 -14.08 2.21
N SER A 37 5.59 -14.15 1.94
CA SER A 37 6.54 -14.55 2.99
C SER A 37 6.63 -13.43 4.03
N GLN A 38 7.21 -13.74 5.19
CA GLN A 38 7.39 -12.73 6.21
C GLN A 38 8.31 -11.61 5.73
N ASP A 39 9.32 -11.95 4.93
CA ASP A 39 10.19 -10.92 4.34
C ASP A 39 9.41 -10.03 3.37
N ASP A 40 8.51 -10.60 2.57
CA ASP A 40 7.65 -9.83 1.67
C ASP A 40 6.77 -8.86 2.45
N VAL A 41 6.17 -9.35 3.53
CA VAL A 41 5.29 -8.54 4.37
C VAL A 41 6.08 -7.35 4.95
N ASN A 42 7.27 -7.62 5.47
CA ASN A 42 8.13 -6.57 6.01
C ASN A 42 8.51 -5.55 4.95
N GLU A 43 8.82 -6.01 3.75
CA GLU A 43 9.23 -5.13 2.66
C GLU A 43 8.07 -4.26 2.18
N ILE A 44 6.88 -4.84 2.04
CA ILE A 44 5.69 -4.07 1.64
C ILE A 44 5.36 -3.03 2.69
N PHE A 45 5.43 -3.40 3.97
CA PHE A 45 5.22 -2.45 5.05
C PHE A 45 6.17 -1.26 4.93
N ARG A 46 7.44 -1.54 4.68
CA ARG A 46 8.47 -0.51 4.55
C ARG A 46 8.23 0.38 3.33
N ILE A 47 7.87 -0.23 2.19
CA ILE A 47 7.57 0.52 0.97
C ILE A 47 6.41 1.49 1.23
N MET A 48 5.34 1.01 1.84
CA MET A 48 4.17 1.85 2.12
C MET A 48 4.51 2.96 3.10
N HIS A 49 5.30 2.65 4.11
CA HIS A 49 5.75 3.66 5.08
C HIS A 49 6.54 4.77 4.39
N THR A 50 7.43 4.41 3.48
CA THR A 50 8.24 5.38 2.75
C THR A 50 7.38 6.24 1.83
N ILE A 51 6.48 5.62 1.07
CA ILE A 51 5.59 6.37 0.16
C ILE A 51 4.68 7.30 0.96
N LYS A 52 4.16 6.83 2.10
CA LYS A 52 3.34 7.65 2.98
C LYS A 52 4.08 8.91 3.40
N GLY A 53 5.30 8.73 3.90
CA GLY A 53 6.08 9.87 4.41
C GLY A 53 6.44 10.85 3.33
N SER A 54 6.95 10.39 2.20
CA SER A 54 7.37 11.28 1.11
C SER A 54 6.17 11.97 0.45
N SER A 55 5.05 11.26 0.32
CA SER A 55 3.84 11.85 -0.26
C SER A 55 3.26 12.92 0.65
N ALA A 56 3.29 12.71 1.97
CA ALA A 56 2.85 13.71 2.92
C ALA A 56 3.72 14.95 2.86
N MET A 57 5.03 14.78 2.73
CA MET A 57 5.95 15.92 2.59
C MET A 57 5.68 16.72 1.32
N MET A 58 5.28 16.06 0.26
CA MET A 58 4.93 16.71 -1.00
C MET A 58 3.51 17.24 -1.01
N GLU A 59 2.76 17.05 0.08
CA GLU A 59 1.37 17.45 0.23
C GLU A 59 0.43 16.74 -0.75
N TYR A 60 0.78 15.51 -1.15
CA TYR A 60 -0.10 14.65 -1.93
C TYR A 60 -0.92 13.80 -0.97
N ASP A 61 -1.94 14.41 -0.38
CA ASP A 61 -2.70 13.84 0.73
C ASP A 61 -3.38 12.52 0.39
N SER A 62 -3.93 12.41 -0.81
CA SER A 62 -4.59 11.15 -1.22
C SER A 62 -3.61 9.99 -1.28
N LEU A 63 -2.42 10.23 -1.85
CA LEU A 63 -1.37 9.22 -1.91
C LEU A 63 -0.92 8.81 -0.52
N ALA A 64 -0.75 9.79 0.37
CA ALA A 64 -0.34 9.52 1.75
C ALA A 64 -1.40 8.72 2.49
N THR A 65 -2.68 9.04 2.28
CA THR A 65 -3.78 8.34 2.96
C THR A 65 -3.90 6.90 2.49
N VAL A 66 -3.83 6.66 1.19
CA VAL A 66 -3.90 5.29 0.66
C VAL A 66 -2.72 4.46 1.15
N SER A 67 -1.51 5.03 1.09
CA SER A 67 -0.31 4.35 1.58
C SER A 67 -0.42 4.00 3.05
N HIS A 68 -0.94 4.92 3.85
CA HIS A 68 -1.11 4.72 5.29
C HIS A 68 -2.08 3.56 5.56
N ARG A 69 -3.16 3.50 4.80
CA ARG A 69 -4.15 2.44 5.03
C ARG A 69 -3.62 1.07 4.66
N ILE A 70 -2.83 0.98 3.59
CA ILE A 70 -2.19 -0.28 3.22
C ILE A 70 -1.12 -0.63 4.26
N GLU A 71 -0.41 0.37 4.77
CA GLU A 71 0.55 0.15 5.85
C GLU A 71 -0.15 -0.47 7.07
N ASP A 72 -1.32 0.03 7.44
CA ASP A 72 -2.10 -0.51 8.56
C ASP A 72 -2.44 -1.99 8.32
N LEU A 73 -2.88 -2.33 7.12
CA LEU A 73 -3.19 -3.71 6.76
C LEU A 73 -1.96 -4.61 6.93
N PHE A 74 -0.83 -4.17 6.41
CA PHE A 74 0.39 -4.98 6.47
C PHE A 74 1.03 -4.97 7.85
N PHE A 75 0.74 -3.97 8.67
CA PHE A 75 1.11 -4.01 10.09
C PHE A 75 0.43 -5.19 10.78
N ILE A 76 -0.87 -5.36 10.55
CA ILE A 76 -1.63 -6.47 11.14
C ILE A 76 -1.04 -7.81 10.68
N ILE A 77 -0.77 -7.94 9.39
CA ILE A 77 -0.22 -9.18 8.84
C ILE A 77 1.20 -9.43 9.38
N ARG A 78 2.01 -8.36 9.48
CA ARG A 78 3.38 -8.48 9.99
C ARG A 78 3.40 -9.00 11.42
N GLU A 79 2.51 -8.49 12.28
CA GLU A 79 2.48 -8.87 13.69
C GLU A 79 1.91 -10.26 13.92
N ASN A 80 1.15 -10.79 12.96
CA ASN A 80 0.41 -12.04 13.15
C ASN A 80 0.72 -13.09 12.10
N THR A 81 1.58 -12.80 11.16
CA THR A 81 1.91 -13.58 9.96
C THR A 81 0.72 -13.72 9.01
N MET A 82 0.94 -14.35 7.87
CA MET A 82 -0.14 -14.58 6.88
C MET A 82 -1.23 -15.51 7.39
N SER A 83 -1.01 -16.15 8.52
CA SER A 83 -2.04 -17.03 9.11
C SER A 83 -3.33 -16.28 9.44
N VAL A 84 -3.27 -14.96 9.63
CA VAL A 84 -4.49 -14.18 9.90
C VAL A 84 -5.32 -13.93 8.63
N VAL A 85 -4.75 -14.18 7.45
CA VAL A 85 -5.47 -14.07 6.20
C VAL A 85 -5.85 -15.48 5.75
N SER A 86 -7.12 -15.85 5.93
CA SER A 86 -7.57 -17.18 5.55
C SER A 86 -7.39 -17.38 4.04
N VAL A 87 -7.27 -18.62 3.63
CA VAL A 87 -7.11 -18.97 2.21
C VAL A 87 -8.22 -18.34 1.37
N GLU A 88 -9.40 -18.28 1.91
CA GLU A 88 -10.59 -17.72 1.26
C GLU A 88 -10.42 -16.23 0.94
N HIS A 89 -9.66 -15.49 1.76
CA HIS A 89 -9.49 -14.05 1.60
C HIS A 89 -8.20 -13.66 0.87
N ARG A 90 -7.32 -14.61 0.59
CA ARG A 90 -6.06 -14.30 -0.09
C ARG A 90 -6.24 -13.73 -1.50
N PRO A 91 -7.15 -14.26 -2.33
CA PRO A 91 -7.37 -13.63 -3.64
C PRO A 91 -7.76 -12.16 -3.51
N ARG A 92 -8.55 -11.82 -2.51
CA ARG A 92 -8.97 -10.44 -2.28
C ARG A 92 -7.77 -9.56 -1.89
N LEU A 93 -6.87 -10.11 -1.08
CA LEU A 93 -5.66 -9.38 -0.71
C LEU A 93 -4.80 -9.09 -1.93
N PHE A 94 -4.59 -10.08 -2.81
CA PHE A 94 -3.83 -9.89 -4.03
C PHE A 94 -4.49 -8.88 -4.96
N ASP A 95 -5.81 -9.00 -5.16
CA ASP A 95 -6.56 -8.05 -5.99
C ASP A 95 -6.39 -6.62 -5.46
N LEU A 96 -6.50 -6.46 -4.15
CA LEU A 96 -6.35 -5.16 -3.52
C LEU A 96 -4.96 -4.59 -3.79
N MET A 97 -3.92 -5.41 -3.71
CA MET A 97 -2.57 -4.96 -3.94
C MET A 97 -2.34 -4.59 -5.41
N PHE A 98 -2.89 -5.35 -6.36
CA PHE A 98 -2.81 -4.98 -7.77
C PHE A 98 -3.55 -3.68 -8.05
N GLN A 99 -4.73 -3.50 -7.47
CA GLN A 99 -5.49 -2.26 -7.60
C GLN A 99 -4.69 -1.08 -7.04
N SER A 100 -4.00 -1.29 -5.92
CA SER A 100 -3.21 -0.22 -5.31
C SER A 100 -2.03 0.17 -6.21
N ILE A 101 -1.37 -0.80 -6.82
CA ILE A 101 -0.27 -0.53 -7.74
C ILE A 101 -0.78 0.28 -8.92
N ASP A 102 -1.90 -0.11 -9.52
CA ASP A 102 -2.51 0.63 -10.62
C ASP A 102 -2.86 2.05 -10.22
N TYR A 103 -3.43 2.21 -9.02
CA TYR A 103 -3.77 3.53 -8.50
C TYR A 103 -2.52 4.41 -8.38
N PHE A 104 -1.47 3.89 -7.73
CA PHE A 104 -0.26 4.67 -7.53
C PHE A 104 0.38 5.05 -8.87
N ARG A 105 0.45 4.12 -9.82
CA ARG A 105 1.06 4.40 -11.11
C ARG A 105 0.28 5.46 -11.88
N SER A 106 -1.04 5.38 -11.84
CA SER A 106 -1.90 6.37 -12.48
C SER A 106 -1.69 7.75 -11.88
N GLU A 107 -1.61 7.83 -10.54
CA GLU A 107 -1.40 9.11 -9.88
C GLU A 107 0.00 9.65 -10.12
N MET A 108 1.01 8.79 -10.19
CA MET A 108 2.37 9.23 -10.49
C MET A 108 2.49 9.79 -11.90
N GLU A 109 1.73 9.26 -12.86
CA GLU A 109 1.68 9.85 -14.20
C GLU A 109 1.14 11.26 -14.16
N LYS A 110 0.13 11.51 -13.32
CA LYS A 110 -0.42 12.85 -13.14
C LYS A 110 0.60 13.77 -12.47
N VAL A 111 1.32 13.28 -11.48
CA VAL A 111 2.38 14.06 -10.84
C VAL A 111 3.42 14.49 -11.86
N GLU A 112 3.86 13.56 -12.72
CA GLU A 112 4.86 13.86 -13.75
C GLU A 112 4.33 14.86 -14.77
N ALA A 113 3.05 14.82 -15.07
CA ALA A 113 2.42 15.72 -16.05
C ALA A 113 1.97 17.04 -15.43
N GLY A 114 2.13 17.21 -14.13
CA GLY A 114 1.67 18.43 -13.45
C GLY A 114 0.16 18.55 -13.39
N GLN A 115 -0.55 17.44 -13.48
CA GLN A 115 -2.01 17.41 -13.43
C GLN A 115 -2.53 17.19 -12.02
N PRO A 116 -3.77 17.64 -11.74
CA PRO A 116 -4.36 17.40 -10.41
C PRO A 116 -4.55 15.92 -10.14
N LEU A 117 -4.34 15.52 -8.90
CA LEU A 117 -4.54 14.16 -8.46
C LEU A 117 -6.02 13.89 -8.19
N ASP A 118 -6.39 12.61 -8.27
CA ASP A 118 -7.74 12.19 -7.92
C ASP A 118 -7.86 12.18 -6.39
N LYS A 119 -8.81 12.94 -5.89
CA LYS A 119 -9.03 13.02 -4.44
C LYS A 119 -10.08 12.04 -3.94
N ASN A 120 -10.77 11.37 -4.86
CA ASN A 120 -11.82 10.44 -4.47
C ASN A 120 -11.23 9.03 -4.33
N ILE A 121 -10.84 8.71 -3.11
CA ILE A 121 -10.25 7.42 -2.77
C ILE A 121 -11.18 6.60 -1.89
N ASP A 122 -12.43 7.02 -1.75
CA ASP A 122 -13.37 6.41 -0.81
C ASP A 122 -13.61 4.93 -1.08
N THR A 123 -13.84 4.56 -2.34
CA THR A 123 -14.08 3.16 -2.69
C THR A 123 -12.89 2.28 -2.36
N PHE A 124 -11.69 2.78 -2.66
CA PHE A 124 -10.48 2.02 -2.35
C PHE A 124 -10.33 1.84 -0.84
N LEU A 125 -10.53 2.91 -0.07
CA LEU A 125 -10.43 2.83 1.39
C LEU A 125 -11.46 1.89 1.98
N GLU A 126 -12.68 1.89 1.44
CA GLU A 126 -13.73 0.96 1.87
C GLU A 126 -13.30 -0.49 1.63
N ASN A 127 -12.67 -0.75 0.49
CA ASN A 127 -12.19 -2.10 0.17
C ASN A 127 -11.10 -2.55 1.15
N VAL A 128 -10.17 -1.67 1.47
CA VAL A 128 -9.12 -1.99 2.46
C VAL A 128 -9.74 -2.23 3.82
N ASN A 129 -10.65 -1.35 4.24
CA ASN A 129 -11.32 -1.46 5.54
C ASN A 129 -12.13 -2.75 5.64
N SER A 130 -12.80 -3.13 4.56
CA SER A 130 -13.57 -4.36 4.51
C SER A 130 -12.67 -5.58 4.72
N LEU A 131 -11.52 -5.60 4.07
CA LEU A 131 -10.58 -6.70 4.24
C LEU A 131 -10.01 -6.75 5.66
N ILE A 132 -9.65 -5.59 6.21
CA ILE A 132 -9.17 -5.52 7.59
C ILE A 132 -10.24 -6.04 8.55
N SER A 133 -11.50 -5.66 8.37
CA SER A 133 -12.59 -6.14 9.21
C SER A 133 -12.75 -7.65 9.14
N LYS A 134 -12.63 -8.22 7.95
CA LYS A 134 -12.72 -9.67 7.78
C LYS A 134 -11.57 -10.39 8.47
N ILE A 135 -10.37 -9.85 8.36
CA ILE A 135 -9.20 -10.41 9.02
C ILE A 135 -9.40 -10.38 10.55
N LYS A 136 -9.84 -9.24 11.08
CA LYS A 136 -10.06 -9.10 12.52
C LYS A 136 -11.20 -9.97 13.01
N GLY A 137 -12.28 -10.04 12.23
CA GLY A 137 -13.47 -10.83 12.60
C GLY A 137 -13.21 -12.33 12.63
N GLU A 138 -12.25 -12.83 11.85
CA GLU A 138 -11.89 -14.24 11.81
C GLU A 138 -10.61 -14.55 12.57
N ALA A 139 -9.95 -13.53 13.11
CA ALA A 139 -8.70 -13.69 13.84
C ALA A 139 -8.96 -14.22 15.24
N PRO A 140 -7.92 -14.77 15.91
CA PRO A 140 -8.03 -15.13 17.31
C PRO A 140 -8.49 -13.94 18.15
N SER A 141 -9.20 -14.22 19.26
CA SER A 141 -9.76 -13.17 20.10
C SER A 141 -8.72 -12.20 20.63
N GLU A 142 -7.49 -12.68 20.82
CA GLU A 142 -6.39 -11.83 21.30
C GLU A 142 -6.09 -10.72 20.28
N LEU A 143 -6.09 -11.05 18.99
CA LEU A 143 -5.86 -10.06 17.96
C LEU A 143 -7.00 -9.03 17.95
N SER A 144 -8.23 -9.48 18.09
CA SER A 144 -9.39 -8.59 18.13
C SER A 144 -9.30 -7.61 19.27
N LEU A 145 -8.83 -8.07 20.45
CA LEU A 145 -8.67 -7.22 21.62
C LEU A 145 -7.55 -6.19 21.45
N ILE A 146 -6.47 -6.57 20.77
CA ILE A 146 -5.34 -5.68 20.55
C ILE A 146 -5.71 -4.50 19.67
N HIS A 147 -6.64 -4.69 18.76
CA HIS A 147 -6.96 -3.70 17.73
C HIS A 147 -8.31 -3.02 17.91
N ILE A 148 -8.86 -3.07 19.09
CA ILE A 148 -10.09 -2.36 19.41
C ILE A 148 -9.88 -0.84 19.57
#